data_4af6bc1a801cae0cc2bb53d120ae7202
#
_entry.id   4af6bc1a801cae0cc2bb53d120ae7202
#
_cell.length_a   1.000
_cell.length_b   1.000
_cell.length_c   1.000
_cell.angle_alpha   90.00
_cell.angle_beta   90.00
_cell.angle_gamma   90.00
#
_symmetry.space_group_name_H-M   'P 1'
#
loop_
_entity.id
_entity.type
_entity.pdbx_description
1 polymer ?
#
loop_
_entity_poly.entity_id
_entity_poly.type
_entity_poly.pdbx_seq_one_letter_code
_entity_poly.pdbx_strand_id
1 'polypeptide(L)'
;MSGGHAKENIASARVIEKLGFVYDRDAITPHVDGIRFFDGREYFLDLIQIKPAVRDELYEIAAFLHNCWEAEYKGILRDDFLDSMTIEERHTGFRDRFDAGMTGYLTMRCCGELVGAVVFGRSYTDGYSDDGEISAIYLRHDFIGKGFGHKLFAKTEEALAEKGYSCFALDVLSDNSRAVRFYQKHGYEIVDNRSVKLGDYEYPLTVLRKCQKGAA
;
A
#
# COMPACT_ATOMS: atom_id res chain seq x y z
N MET A 1 10.11 -15.80 3.87
CA MET A 1 10.77 -16.99 4.45
C MET A 1 11.00 -17.97 3.31
N SER A 2 12.16 -18.59 3.21
CA SER A 2 12.45 -19.57 2.17
C SER A 2 12.66 -20.94 2.80
N GLY A 3 12.32 -21.98 2.07
CA GLY A 3 12.55 -23.38 2.45
C GLY A 3 12.86 -24.21 1.20
N GLY A 4 13.51 -25.33 1.37
CA GLY A 4 13.86 -26.21 0.25
C GLY A 4 13.94 -27.66 0.67
N HIS A 5 13.91 -28.54 -0.32
CA HIS A 5 14.08 -29.98 -0.14
C HIS A 5 14.68 -30.62 -1.39
N ALA A 6 15.24 -31.83 -1.27
CA ALA A 6 15.65 -32.62 -2.44
C ALA A 6 14.44 -32.98 -3.32
N LYS A 7 14.59 -32.96 -4.64
CA LYS A 7 13.50 -33.26 -5.60
C LYS A 7 12.80 -34.58 -5.33
N GLU A 8 13.53 -35.55 -4.84
CA GLU A 8 13.06 -36.90 -4.53
C GLU A 8 12.25 -36.99 -3.21
N ASN A 9 12.33 -35.95 -2.36
CA ASN A 9 11.64 -35.92 -1.07
C ASN A 9 10.21 -35.38 -1.20
N ILE A 10 9.32 -36.15 -1.77
CA ILE A 10 7.90 -35.81 -1.98
C ILE A 10 7.17 -35.54 -0.65
N ALA A 11 7.58 -36.17 0.44
CA ALA A 11 6.96 -35.95 1.73
C ALA A 11 7.23 -34.53 2.24
N SER A 12 8.47 -34.05 2.13
CA SER A 12 8.82 -32.67 2.47
C SER A 12 8.13 -31.66 1.57
N ALA A 13 8.01 -31.93 0.25
CA ALA A 13 7.27 -31.11 -0.67
C ALA A 13 5.84 -30.85 -0.18
N ARG A 14 5.11 -31.95 0.13
CA ARG A 14 3.73 -31.87 0.62
C ARG A 14 3.57 -31.10 1.94
N VAL A 15 4.54 -31.19 2.84
CA VAL A 15 4.53 -30.44 4.10
C VAL A 15 4.75 -28.96 3.83
N ILE A 16 5.73 -28.60 3.01
CA ILE A 16 6.05 -27.23 2.64
C ILE A 16 4.86 -26.57 1.94
N GLU A 17 4.21 -27.25 1.00
CA GLU A 17 3.02 -26.75 0.30
C GLU A 17 1.81 -26.59 1.23
N LYS A 18 1.60 -27.55 2.18
CA LYS A 18 0.54 -27.42 3.20
C LYS A 18 0.75 -26.25 4.14
N LEU A 19 1.99 -25.84 4.35
CA LEU A 19 2.33 -24.63 5.12
C LEU A 19 2.17 -23.33 4.31
N GLY A 20 1.70 -23.43 3.06
CA GLY A 20 1.44 -22.27 2.21
C GLY A 20 2.67 -21.75 1.44
N PHE A 21 3.77 -22.50 1.44
CA PHE A 21 4.92 -22.16 0.59
C PHE A 21 4.61 -22.45 -0.88
N VAL A 22 5.05 -21.57 -1.74
CA VAL A 22 4.90 -21.67 -3.20
C VAL A 22 6.25 -22.07 -3.80
N TYR A 23 6.21 -22.99 -4.75
CA TYR A 23 7.41 -23.37 -5.53
C TYR A 23 7.99 -22.15 -6.25
N ASP A 24 9.29 -21.93 -6.13
CA ASP A 24 10.02 -20.84 -6.77
C ASP A 24 10.84 -21.34 -7.94
N ARG A 25 11.80 -22.23 -7.66
CA ARG A 25 12.73 -22.72 -8.69
C ARG A 25 13.38 -24.04 -8.28
N ASP A 26 13.97 -24.70 -9.28
CA ASP A 26 14.94 -25.75 -9.06
C ASP A 26 16.31 -25.15 -8.69
N ALA A 27 17.00 -25.75 -7.75
CA ALA A 27 18.30 -25.28 -7.28
C ALA A 27 19.23 -26.46 -6.95
N ILE A 28 20.53 -26.21 -7.08
CA ILE A 28 21.54 -27.13 -6.55
C ILE A 28 21.80 -26.73 -5.10
N THR A 29 21.45 -27.60 -4.17
CA THR A 29 21.52 -27.33 -2.73
C THR A 29 22.66 -28.11 -2.12
N PRO A 30 23.51 -27.49 -1.28
CA PRO A 30 24.56 -28.21 -0.57
C PRO A 30 23.93 -29.10 0.52
N HIS A 31 24.49 -30.30 0.65
CA HIS A 31 24.19 -31.17 1.76
C HIS A 31 24.76 -30.62 3.09
N VAL A 32 24.25 -31.11 4.23
CA VAL A 32 24.67 -30.64 5.57
C VAL A 32 26.18 -30.72 5.79
N ASP A 33 26.86 -31.66 5.10
CA ASP A 33 28.34 -31.84 5.15
C ASP A 33 29.09 -30.79 4.34
N GLY A 34 28.41 -29.93 3.54
CA GLY A 34 29.01 -28.92 2.69
C GLY A 34 29.84 -29.43 1.51
N ILE A 35 29.92 -30.77 1.34
CA ILE A 35 30.76 -31.42 0.31
C ILE A 35 29.90 -31.97 -0.83
N ARG A 36 28.75 -32.52 -0.50
CA ARG A 36 27.81 -33.07 -1.49
C ARG A 36 26.75 -32.08 -1.85
N PHE A 37 26.28 -32.16 -3.06
CA PHE A 37 25.18 -31.36 -3.59
C PHE A 37 24.08 -32.27 -4.12
N PHE A 38 22.85 -31.80 -4.08
CA PHE A 38 21.71 -32.52 -4.61
C PHE A 38 20.79 -31.58 -5.39
N ASP A 39 20.06 -32.14 -6.35
CA ASP A 39 18.98 -31.42 -7.01
C ASP A 39 17.87 -31.15 -6.02
N GLY A 40 17.62 -29.89 -5.75
CA GLY A 40 16.62 -29.43 -4.83
C GLY A 40 15.52 -28.62 -5.49
N ARG A 41 14.47 -28.35 -4.74
CA ARG A 41 13.44 -27.38 -5.05
C ARG A 41 13.40 -26.33 -3.95
N GLU A 42 13.42 -25.08 -4.36
CA GLU A 42 13.26 -23.94 -3.48
C GLU A 42 11.81 -23.47 -3.51
N TYR A 43 11.31 -23.09 -2.35
CA TYR A 43 9.99 -22.56 -2.12
C TYR A 43 10.09 -21.28 -1.31
N PHE A 44 9.17 -20.37 -1.53
CA PHE A 44 9.02 -19.20 -0.68
C PHE A 44 7.63 -19.16 -0.07
N LEU A 45 7.54 -18.62 1.13
CA LEU A 45 6.27 -18.26 1.75
C LEU A 45 6.06 -16.78 1.55
N ASP A 46 5.08 -16.43 0.72
CA ASP A 46 4.64 -15.05 0.63
C ASP A 46 3.76 -14.74 1.85
N LEU A 47 4.40 -14.16 2.84
CA LEU A 47 3.74 -13.73 4.08
C LEU A 47 2.92 -12.45 3.87
N ILE A 48 3.10 -11.81 2.71
CA ILE A 48 2.45 -10.56 2.37
C ILE A 48 1.24 -10.82 1.49
N GLN A 49 0.08 -10.45 1.97
CA GLN A 49 -1.17 -10.48 1.21
C GLN A 49 -1.67 -9.05 1.00
N ILE A 50 -1.96 -8.69 -0.26
CA ILE A 50 -2.63 -7.44 -0.62
C ILE A 50 -4.00 -7.81 -1.18
N LYS A 51 -5.05 -7.29 -0.57
CA LYS A 51 -6.43 -7.59 -1.00
C LYS A 51 -7.36 -6.41 -0.77
N PRO A 52 -8.47 -6.34 -1.53
CA PRO A 52 -9.55 -5.43 -1.22
C PRO A 52 -10.06 -5.65 0.21
N ALA A 53 -10.30 -4.57 0.92
CA ALA A 53 -10.89 -4.62 2.25
C ALA A 53 -12.39 -4.90 2.17
N VAL A 54 -12.89 -5.57 3.21
CA VAL A 54 -14.33 -5.71 3.44
C VAL A 54 -14.80 -4.69 4.49
N ARG A 55 -16.12 -4.47 4.54
CA ARG A 55 -16.73 -3.44 5.40
C ARG A 55 -16.31 -3.55 6.87
N ASP A 56 -16.21 -4.77 7.39
CA ASP A 56 -15.87 -5.03 8.80
C ASP A 56 -14.41 -4.70 9.14
N GLU A 57 -13.54 -4.56 8.13
CA GLU A 57 -12.14 -4.16 8.32
C GLU A 57 -11.96 -2.63 8.42
N LEU A 58 -12.99 -1.82 8.12
CA LEU A 58 -12.86 -0.36 8.01
C LEU A 58 -12.48 0.32 9.33
N TYR A 59 -12.87 -0.21 10.49
CA TYR A 59 -12.45 0.32 11.78
C TYR A 59 -10.94 0.09 12.01
N GLU A 60 -10.45 -1.13 11.74
CA GLU A 60 -9.02 -1.45 11.84
C GLU A 60 -8.20 -0.57 10.90
N ILE A 61 -8.69 -0.37 9.66
CA ILE A 61 -8.04 0.51 8.68
C ILE A 61 -8.02 1.96 9.17
N ALA A 62 -9.13 2.46 9.73
CA ALA A 62 -9.22 3.82 10.27
C ALA A 62 -8.22 4.04 11.41
N ALA A 63 -8.13 3.09 12.34
CA ALA A 63 -7.17 3.13 13.44
C ALA A 63 -5.71 3.05 12.94
N PHE A 64 -5.43 2.15 11.98
CA PHE A 64 -4.11 2.03 11.38
C PHE A 64 -3.66 3.32 10.69
N LEU A 65 -4.53 3.89 9.86
CA LEU A 65 -4.22 5.13 9.13
C LEU A 65 -4.11 6.34 10.06
N HIS A 66 -4.91 6.38 11.13
CA HIS A 66 -4.81 7.42 12.15
C HIS A 66 -3.42 7.41 12.81
N ASN A 67 -2.98 6.27 13.31
CA ASN A 67 -1.68 6.12 13.95
C ASN A 67 -0.50 6.42 12.99
N CYS A 68 -0.61 5.99 11.73
CA CYS A 68 0.40 6.30 10.72
C CYS A 68 0.45 7.80 10.43
N TRP A 69 -0.71 8.46 10.40
CA TRP A 69 -0.81 9.88 10.10
C TRP A 69 -0.22 10.74 11.22
N GLU A 70 -0.54 10.43 12.46
CA GLU A 70 0.08 11.08 13.61
C GLU A 70 1.61 10.95 13.58
N ALA A 71 2.13 9.75 13.34
CA ALA A 71 3.56 9.51 13.31
C ALA A 71 4.26 10.23 12.14
N GLU A 72 3.63 10.30 10.97
CA GLU A 72 4.22 10.88 9.76
C GLU A 72 4.19 12.41 9.78
N TYR A 73 3.14 13.00 10.34
CA TYR A 73 2.93 14.45 10.30
C TYR A 73 3.27 15.18 11.58
N LYS A 74 3.74 14.46 12.60
CA LYS A 74 4.26 15.09 13.82
C LYS A 74 5.43 16.01 13.49
N GLY A 75 5.31 17.29 13.86
CA GLY A 75 6.30 18.33 13.52
C GLY A 75 6.14 18.95 12.13
N ILE A 76 5.21 18.46 11.29
CA ILE A 76 4.78 19.07 10.03
C ILE A 76 3.45 19.79 10.23
N LEU A 77 2.46 19.07 10.77
CA LEU A 77 1.18 19.64 11.17
C LEU A 77 1.21 20.04 12.64
N ARG A 78 0.34 20.94 13.01
CA ARG A 78 0.19 21.36 14.40
C ARG A 78 -0.41 20.25 15.25
N ASP A 79 0.08 20.13 16.47
CA ASP A 79 -0.35 19.10 17.43
C ASP A 79 -1.85 19.25 17.74
N ASP A 80 -2.37 20.49 17.93
CA ASP A 80 -3.79 20.74 18.19
C ASP A 80 -4.72 20.23 17.07
N PHE A 81 -4.29 20.29 15.82
CA PHE A 81 -5.03 19.72 14.70
C PHE A 81 -4.93 18.19 14.70
N LEU A 82 -3.74 17.62 14.92
CA LEU A 82 -3.56 16.16 14.99
C LEU A 82 -4.41 15.56 16.12
N ASP A 83 -4.40 16.18 17.30
CA ASP A 83 -5.16 15.74 18.47
C ASP A 83 -6.70 15.87 18.29
N SER A 84 -7.14 16.75 17.37
CA SER A 84 -8.58 16.95 17.09
C SER A 84 -9.20 15.83 16.26
N MET A 85 -8.39 15.01 15.59
CA MET A 85 -8.89 13.94 14.74
C MET A 85 -9.11 12.67 15.54
N THR A 86 -10.27 12.05 15.38
CA THR A 86 -10.61 10.82 16.08
C THR A 86 -10.69 9.62 15.12
N ILE A 87 -10.42 8.43 15.64
CA ILE A 87 -10.58 7.18 14.89
C ILE A 87 -12.04 6.99 14.50
N GLU A 88 -12.98 7.34 15.38
CA GLU A 88 -14.41 7.21 15.20
C GLU A 88 -14.94 8.06 14.04
N GLU A 89 -14.51 9.31 13.94
CA GLU A 89 -14.88 10.19 12.82
C GLU A 89 -14.31 9.68 11.51
N ARG A 90 -13.05 9.24 11.50
CA ARG A 90 -12.40 8.63 10.34
C ARG A 90 -13.13 7.37 9.90
N HIS A 91 -13.45 6.48 10.83
CA HIS A 91 -14.20 5.26 10.57
C HIS A 91 -15.60 5.56 9.99
N THR A 92 -16.32 6.52 10.59
CA THR A 92 -17.64 6.94 10.09
C THR A 92 -17.52 7.42 8.64
N GLY A 93 -16.58 8.31 8.33
CA GLY A 93 -16.36 8.80 6.97
C GLY A 93 -15.92 7.70 6.00
N PHE A 94 -15.17 6.70 6.45
CA PHE A 94 -14.77 5.56 5.61
C PHE A 94 -15.96 4.67 5.29
N ARG A 95 -16.77 4.34 6.28
CA ARG A 95 -17.97 3.53 6.12
C ARG A 95 -18.94 4.18 5.14
N ASP A 96 -19.22 5.47 5.33
CA ASP A 96 -20.22 6.18 4.50
C ASP A 96 -19.77 6.22 3.02
N ARG A 97 -18.49 6.46 2.75
CA ARG A 97 -17.94 6.44 1.38
C ARG A 97 -17.84 5.03 0.79
N PHE A 98 -17.56 4.02 1.60
CA PHE A 98 -17.55 2.62 1.18
C PHE A 98 -18.95 2.15 0.79
N ASP A 99 -19.95 2.40 1.65
CA ASP A 99 -21.34 2.02 1.43
C ASP A 99 -21.96 2.75 0.21
N ALA A 100 -21.48 3.97 -0.08
CA ALA A 100 -21.83 4.72 -1.29
C ALA A 100 -21.09 4.24 -2.56
N GLY A 101 -20.15 3.29 -2.46
CA GLY A 101 -19.34 2.82 -3.58
C GLY A 101 -18.34 3.85 -4.12
N MET A 102 -18.11 4.95 -3.40
CA MET A 102 -17.27 6.07 -3.83
C MET A 102 -15.78 5.78 -3.65
N THR A 103 -15.43 4.99 -2.64
CA THR A 103 -14.04 4.76 -2.21
C THR A 103 -13.77 3.27 -2.06
N GLY A 104 -12.63 2.83 -2.57
CA GLY A 104 -12.07 1.49 -2.36
C GLY A 104 -10.95 1.53 -1.33
N TYR A 105 -10.71 0.40 -0.71
CA TYR A 105 -9.65 0.22 0.28
C TYR A 105 -8.86 -1.03 -0.07
N LEU A 106 -7.53 -0.97 0.01
CA LEU A 106 -6.66 -2.14 -0.03
C LEU A 106 -5.97 -2.29 1.32
N THR A 107 -5.87 -3.52 1.78
CA THR A 107 -5.06 -3.89 2.94
C THR A 107 -3.83 -4.67 2.50
N MET A 108 -2.70 -4.41 3.14
CA MET A 108 -1.52 -5.26 3.09
C MET A 108 -1.35 -5.90 4.46
N ARG A 109 -1.36 -7.23 4.50
CA ARG A 109 -1.18 -8.00 5.74
C ARG A 109 0.09 -8.84 5.66
N CYS A 110 0.77 -8.95 6.80
CA CYS A 110 1.90 -9.85 7.00
C CYS A 110 1.57 -10.79 8.16
N CYS A 111 1.50 -12.09 7.90
CA CYS A 111 1.10 -13.08 8.91
C CYS A 111 -0.26 -12.77 9.58
N GLY A 112 -1.19 -12.19 8.82
CA GLY A 112 -2.50 -11.79 9.31
C GLY A 112 -2.58 -10.37 9.91
N GLU A 113 -1.46 -9.79 10.34
CA GLU A 113 -1.41 -8.43 10.86
C GLU A 113 -1.50 -7.38 9.75
N LEU A 114 -2.25 -6.32 9.97
CA LEU A 114 -2.33 -5.17 9.06
C LEU A 114 -1.01 -4.37 9.14
N VAL A 115 -0.30 -4.29 8.01
CA VAL A 115 0.99 -3.61 7.89
C VAL A 115 0.99 -2.51 6.84
N GLY A 116 -0.09 -2.38 6.08
CA GLY A 116 -0.28 -1.32 5.10
C GLY A 116 -1.73 -1.18 4.70
N ALA A 117 -2.13 0.05 4.37
CA ALA A 117 -3.47 0.33 3.87
C ALA A 117 -3.45 1.47 2.86
N VAL A 118 -4.41 1.42 1.93
CA VAL A 118 -4.64 2.43 0.90
C VAL A 118 -6.11 2.78 0.85
N VAL A 119 -6.37 4.06 0.64
CA VAL A 119 -7.68 4.61 0.32
C VAL A 119 -7.62 5.18 -1.09
N PHE A 120 -8.51 4.75 -1.98
CA PHE A 120 -8.49 5.15 -3.38
C PHE A 120 -9.91 5.21 -3.96
N GLY A 121 -10.10 5.97 -5.01
CA GLY A 121 -11.41 6.06 -5.66
C GLY A 121 -11.46 7.15 -6.72
N ARG A 122 -12.63 7.78 -6.88
CA ARG A 122 -12.78 8.96 -7.73
C ARG A 122 -12.00 10.12 -7.11
N SER A 123 -11.39 10.95 -7.96
CA SER A 123 -10.67 12.13 -7.48
C SER A 123 -11.61 13.21 -6.97
N TYR A 124 -11.22 13.80 -5.83
CA TYR A 124 -11.80 15.01 -5.25
C TYR A 124 -10.92 16.23 -5.51
N THR A 125 -9.76 16.03 -6.15
CA THR A 125 -8.84 17.12 -6.49
C THR A 125 -9.45 17.99 -7.57
N ASP A 126 -9.61 19.29 -7.30
CA ASP A 126 -10.16 20.26 -8.23
C ASP A 126 -9.41 20.25 -9.57
N GLY A 127 -10.17 20.22 -10.69
CA GLY A 127 -9.61 20.12 -12.04
C GLY A 127 -9.23 18.71 -12.48
N TYR A 128 -9.35 17.69 -11.60
CA TYR A 128 -9.01 16.29 -11.89
C TYR A 128 -10.12 15.32 -11.50
N SER A 129 -11.37 15.76 -11.52
CA SER A 129 -12.54 14.97 -11.07
C SER A 129 -12.81 13.71 -11.89
N ASP A 130 -12.25 13.59 -13.09
CA ASP A 130 -12.39 12.43 -13.95
C ASP A 130 -11.26 11.40 -13.76
N ASP A 131 -10.26 11.74 -12.97
CA ASP A 131 -9.15 10.87 -12.63
C ASP A 131 -9.50 9.93 -11.46
N GLY A 132 -8.77 8.84 -11.35
CA GLY A 132 -8.71 8.06 -10.12
C GLY A 132 -7.76 8.72 -9.12
N GLU A 133 -8.07 8.63 -7.83
CA GLU A 133 -7.26 9.24 -6.77
C GLU A 133 -6.75 8.21 -5.80
N ILE A 134 -5.51 8.37 -5.36
CA ILE A 134 -4.93 7.69 -4.22
C ILE A 134 -4.92 8.68 -3.06
N SER A 135 -6.00 8.67 -2.26
CA SER A 135 -6.21 9.65 -1.19
C SER A 135 -5.32 9.39 0.03
N ALA A 136 -4.91 8.15 0.26
CA ALA A 136 -4.01 7.78 1.34
C ALA A 136 -3.29 6.47 1.03
N ILE A 137 -2.00 6.41 1.32
CA ILE A 137 -1.20 5.18 1.31
C ILE A 137 -0.20 5.20 2.45
N TYR A 138 -0.32 4.24 3.35
CA TYR A 138 0.56 4.14 4.51
C TYR A 138 1.03 2.72 4.72
N LEU A 139 2.24 2.62 5.26
CA LEU A 139 2.85 1.38 5.74
C LEU A 139 3.30 1.57 7.19
N ARG A 140 3.22 0.49 7.96
CA ARG A 140 3.87 0.42 9.26
C ARG A 140 5.37 0.70 9.11
N HIS A 141 5.95 1.46 10.02
CA HIS A 141 7.31 2.01 9.90
C HIS A 141 8.37 0.94 9.60
N ASP A 142 8.29 -0.24 10.22
CA ASP A 142 9.22 -1.35 10.01
C ASP A 142 9.12 -2.04 8.63
N PHE A 143 8.10 -1.68 7.83
CA PHE A 143 7.93 -2.14 6.44
C PHE A 143 8.40 -1.11 5.39
N ILE A 144 8.72 0.11 5.82
CA ILE A 144 9.20 1.18 4.93
C ILE A 144 10.62 0.86 4.43
N GLY A 145 10.93 1.24 3.19
CA GLY A 145 12.26 1.04 2.58
C GLY A 145 12.56 -0.39 2.11
N LYS A 146 11.65 -1.33 2.28
CA LYS A 146 11.81 -2.76 1.93
C LYS A 146 11.09 -3.17 0.64
N GLY A 147 10.64 -2.21 -0.17
CA GLY A 147 9.96 -2.46 -1.44
C GLY A 147 8.44 -2.71 -1.32
N PHE A 148 7.89 -2.84 -0.12
CA PHE A 148 6.46 -3.12 0.07
C PHE A 148 5.57 -1.97 -0.39
N GLY A 149 6.01 -0.72 -0.24
CA GLY A 149 5.30 0.44 -0.75
C GLY A 149 5.11 0.38 -2.27
N HIS A 150 6.12 -0.06 -3.02
CA HIS A 150 6.01 -0.24 -4.46
C HIS A 150 4.96 -1.29 -4.84
N LYS A 151 4.93 -2.44 -4.12
CA LYS A 151 3.93 -3.49 -4.36
C LYS A 151 2.51 -3.01 -4.09
N LEU A 152 2.31 -2.34 -2.94
CA LEU A 152 1.00 -1.83 -2.54
C LEU A 152 0.52 -0.74 -3.52
N PHE A 153 1.41 0.17 -3.92
CA PHE A 153 1.12 1.25 -4.84
C PHE A 153 0.75 0.73 -6.24
N ALA A 154 1.54 -0.21 -6.80
CA ALA A 154 1.25 -0.83 -8.09
C ALA A 154 -0.12 -1.53 -8.09
N LYS A 155 -0.45 -2.24 -6.99
CA LYS A 155 -1.75 -2.90 -6.85
C LYS A 155 -2.91 -1.91 -6.77
N THR A 156 -2.66 -0.70 -6.24
CA THR A 156 -3.66 0.37 -6.21
C THR A 156 -3.89 0.95 -7.60
N GLU A 157 -2.82 1.17 -8.39
CA GLU A 157 -2.96 1.63 -9.78
C GLU A 157 -3.73 0.59 -10.63
N GLU A 158 -3.47 -0.71 -10.45
CA GLU A 158 -4.25 -1.78 -11.09
C GLU A 158 -5.74 -1.68 -10.72
N ALA A 159 -6.05 -1.53 -9.44
CA ALA A 159 -7.43 -1.43 -8.97
C ALA A 159 -8.15 -0.17 -9.48
N LEU A 160 -7.44 0.96 -9.65
CA LEU A 160 -7.98 2.16 -10.27
C LEU A 160 -8.22 1.95 -11.77
N ALA A 161 -7.29 1.30 -12.48
CA ALA A 161 -7.44 0.97 -13.89
C ALA A 161 -8.62 0.01 -14.14
N GLU A 162 -8.81 -1.01 -13.28
CA GLU A 162 -9.96 -1.92 -13.31
C GLU A 162 -11.31 -1.18 -13.13
N LYS A 163 -11.31 -0.04 -12.43
CA LYS A 163 -12.47 0.86 -12.30
C LYS A 163 -12.67 1.78 -13.51
N GLY A 164 -11.78 1.73 -14.51
CA GLY A 164 -11.87 2.49 -15.76
C GLY A 164 -11.13 3.83 -15.77
N TYR A 165 -10.37 4.14 -14.71
CA TYR A 165 -9.55 5.36 -14.71
C TYR A 165 -8.30 5.18 -15.57
N SER A 166 -8.03 6.13 -16.45
CA SER A 166 -6.84 6.16 -17.32
C SER A 166 -5.76 7.09 -16.78
N CYS A 167 -6.14 8.05 -15.95
CA CYS A 167 -5.23 8.95 -15.27
C CYS A 167 -5.45 8.85 -13.75
N PHE A 168 -4.38 9.06 -13.00
CA PHE A 168 -4.38 8.97 -11.56
C PHE A 168 -3.81 10.26 -10.97
N ALA A 169 -4.50 10.83 -10.00
CA ALA A 169 -4.09 12.01 -9.26
C ALA A 169 -3.85 11.66 -7.78
N LEU A 170 -3.09 12.48 -7.12
CA LEU A 170 -2.92 12.47 -5.67
C LEU A 170 -2.41 13.82 -5.19
N ASP A 171 -2.75 14.12 -3.95
CA ASP A 171 -2.31 15.30 -3.23
C ASP A 171 -1.37 14.91 -2.08
N VAL A 172 -0.33 15.70 -1.87
CA VAL A 172 0.61 15.48 -0.77
C VAL A 172 1.05 16.81 -0.17
N LEU A 173 1.18 16.88 1.16
CA LEU A 173 1.79 18.06 1.78
C LEU A 173 3.20 18.24 1.22
N SER A 174 3.52 19.44 0.74
CA SER A 174 4.78 19.72 0.03
C SER A 174 6.02 19.45 0.88
N ASP A 175 5.90 19.59 2.20
CA ASP A 175 6.96 19.30 3.16
C ASP A 175 7.25 17.80 3.30
N ASN A 176 6.33 16.92 2.87
CA ASN A 176 6.58 15.49 2.79
C ASN A 176 7.40 15.12 1.54
N SER A 177 8.62 15.63 1.47
CA SER A 177 9.52 15.43 0.34
C SER A 177 9.85 13.95 0.05
N ARG A 178 9.71 13.07 1.06
CA ARG A 178 9.86 11.62 0.89
C ARG A 178 8.74 11.06 0.03
N ALA A 179 7.50 11.42 0.32
CA ALA A 179 6.34 10.98 -0.46
C ALA A 179 6.37 11.57 -1.89
N VAL A 180 6.68 12.85 -2.06
CA VAL A 180 6.83 13.46 -3.39
C VAL A 180 7.82 12.67 -4.24
N ARG A 181 9.03 12.39 -3.72
CA ARG A 181 10.03 11.59 -4.46
C ARG A 181 9.57 10.16 -4.74
N PHE A 182 8.80 9.56 -3.84
CA PHE A 182 8.24 8.23 -4.05
C PHE A 182 7.29 8.22 -5.25
N TYR A 183 6.35 9.17 -5.34
CA TYR A 183 5.41 9.27 -6.46
C TYR A 183 6.09 9.60 -7.78
N GLN A 184 7.07 10.50 -7.77
CA GLN A 184 7.87 10.80 -8.96
C GLN A 184 8.60 9.56 -9.50
N LYS A 185 9.14 8.70 -8.64
CA LYS A 185 9.75 7.41 -9.06
C LYS A 185 8.73 6.44 -9.68
N HIS A 186 7.43 6.61 -9.42
CA HIS A 186 6.36 5.86 -10.06
C HIS A 186 5.82 6.53 -11.33
N GLY A 187 6.47 7.58 -11.80
CA GLY A 187 6.11 8.27 -13.04
C GLY A 187 5.02 9.33 -12.88
N TYR A 188 4.76 9.77 -11.64
CA TYR A 188 3.89 10.92 -11.41
C TYR A 188 4.67 12.21 -11.61
N GLU A 189 4.04 13.18 -12.26
CA GLU A 189 4.57 14.51 -12.49
C GLU A 189 3.83 15.51 -11.60
N ILE A 190 4.54 16.52 -11.11
CA ILE A 190 3.92 17.62 -10.38
C ILE A 190 3.16 18.45 -11.41
N VAL A 191 1.84 18.59 -11.23
CA VAL A 191 0.97 19.31 -12.15
C VAL A 191 0.43 20.61 -11.55
N ASP A 192 0.42 20.73 -10.21
CA ASP A 192 -0.04 21.92 -9.53
C ASP A 192 0.56 22.04 -8.12
N ASN A 193 0.57 23.26 -7.58
CA ASN A 193 0.88 23.55 -6.20
C ASN A 193 -0.21 24.44 -5.64
N ARG A 194 -0.77 24.06 -4.50
CA ARG A 194 -1.93 24.69 -3.85
C ARG A 194 -1.68 24.89 -2.37
N SER A 195 -2.68 25.35 -1.68
CA SER A 195 -2.77 25.26 -0.22
C SER A 195 -3.99 24.43 0.18
N VAL A 196 -3.89 23.77 1.32
CA VAL A 196 -5.00 23.09 1.99
C VAL A 196 -5.17 23.67 3.38
N LYS A 197 -6.41 23.99 3.73
CA LYS A 197 -6.75 24.43 5.09
C LYS A 197 -7.02 23.19 5.96
N LEU A 198 -6.18 22.99 6.98
CA LEU A 198 -6.34 21.95 7.97
C LEU A 198 -6.46 22.61 9.36
N GLY A 199 -7.63 22.47 9.99
CA GLY A 199 -7.99 23.30 11.13
C GLY A 199 -8.03 24.78 10.76
N ASP A 200 -7.31 25.60 11.52
CA ASP A 200 -7.20 27.04 11.28
C ASP A 200 -5.96 27.46 10.47
N TYR A 201 -5.20 26.48 9.95
CA TYR A 201 -3.92 26.74 9.29
C TYR A 201 -3.95 26.29 7.82
N GLU A 202 -3.20 27.01 6.99
CA GLU A 202 -2.97 26.65 5.59
C GLU A 202 -1.61 25.98 5.45
N TYR A 203 -1.58 24.88 4.69
CA TYR A 203 -0.38 24.11 4.39
C TYR A 203 -0.18 24.01 2.88
N PRO A 204 1.08 24.07 2.41
CA PRO A 204 1.36 23.90 0.99
C PRO A 204 1.11 22.46 0.57
N LEU A 205 0.42 22.30 -0.56
CA LEU A 205 0.01 21.02 -1.14
C LEU A 205 0.57 20.90 -2.54
N THR A 206 1.17 19.76 -2.84
CA THR A 206 1.66 19.42 -4.18
C THR A 206 0.71 18.40 -4.79
N VAL A 207 0.19 18.72 -5.98
CA VAL A 207 -0.66 17.83 -6.79
C VAL A 207 0.23 17.08 -7.77
N LEU A 208 0.15 15.76 -7.77
CA LEU A 208 0.87 14.93 -8.72
C LEU A 208 -0.12 14.10 -9.54
N ARG A 209 0.22 13.90 -10.81
CA ARG A 209 -0.64 13.18 -11.77
C ARG A 209 0.17 12.27 -12.67
N LYS A 210 -0.43 11.13 -13.06
CA LYS A 210 0.12 10.20 -14.03
C LYS A 210 -1.01 9.71 -14.93
N CYS A 211 -0.81 9.70 -16.25
CA CYS A 211 -1.71 9.05 -17.20
C CYS A 211 -1.07 7.81 -17.81
N GLN A 212 -1.86 6.77 -18.04
CA GLN A 212 -1.40 5.57 -18.74
C GLN A 212 -1.12 5.90 -20.19
N LYS A 213 -0.08 5.28 -20.78
CA LYS A 213 0.26 5.50 -22.18
C LYS A 213 -0.88 5.00 -23.06
N GLY A 214 -1.46 5.91 -23.85
CA GLY A 214 -2.58 5.65 -24.75
C GLY A 214 -3.93 6.22 -24.30
N ALA A 215 -3.99 6.89 -23.15
CA ALA A 215 -5.13 7.72 -22.75
C ALA A 215 -4.93 9.12 -23.33
N ALA A 216 -5.46 9.35 -24.51
CA ALA A 216 -5.59 10.66 -25.15
C ALA A 216 -7.06 10.89 -25.48
#